data_c941dcfbe95d3ca8c03516d12babdfea
#
_entry.id   c941dcfbe95d3ca8c03516d12babdfea
#
_cell.length_a   1.000
_cell.length_b   1.000
_cell.length_c   1.000
_cell.angle_alpha   90.00
_cell.angle_beta   90.00
_cell.angle_gamma   90.00
#
_symmetry.space_group_name_H-M   'P 1'
#
loop_
_entity.id
_entity.type
_entity.pdbx_description
1 polymer ?
#
loop_
_entity_poly.entity_id
_entity_poly.type
_entity_poly.pdbx_seq_one_letter_code
_entity_poly.pdbx_strand_id
1 'polypeptide(L)'
;MKIKRTLITFGAVTAVMAGIFGMSLPAMAESIIKVDGSSTVFPITEAVAEEFQKAQKNTKVTVGVSGTGGGFKKFCRGETDISDASRPISKKEMDLCKEAGIKYIELPVAFDALTVVVNPKNNWIKSMTVEELKKMWEPEAQGKVMKWSDVNPMWPNQKLTLFGPGADSGTFDYFTDAINGKEKASRGD
;
A
#
# COMPACT_ATOMS: atom_id res chain seq x y z
N MET A 1 9.49 -99.64 3.60
CA MET A 1 9.04 -98.29 3.34
C MET A 1 10.11 -97.33 3.89
N LYS A 2 10.99 -96.79 3.01
CA LYS A 2 12.15 -95.98 3.38
C LYS A 2 11.84 -94.53 3.23
N ILE A 3 11.80 -93.79 4.33
CA ILE A 3 11.61 -92.36 4.34
C ILE A 3 12.98 -91.68 4.21
N LYS A 4 13.20 -90.98 3.08
CA LYS A 4 14.39 -90.18 2.86
C LYS A 4 14.20 -88.81 3.54
N ARG A 5 15.05 -88.46 4.50
CA ARG A 5 15.15 -87.12 5.11
C ARG A 5 16.00 -86.23 4.20
N THR A 6 15.41 -85.22 3.68
CA THR A 6 16.12 -84.15 2.92
C THR A 6 16.54 -83.07 3.93
N LEU A 7 17.81 -82.81 4.05
CA LEU A 7 18.37 -81.70 4.81
C LEU A 7 18.20 -80.44 3.96
N ILE A 8 17.53 -79.45 4.51
CA ILE A 8 17.48 -78.14 3.95
C ILE A 8 18.52 -77.31 4.70
N THR A 9 19.58 -76.91 3.99
CA THR A 9 20.59 -75.95 4.46
C THR A 9 20.05 -74.53 4.38
N PHE A 10 19.86 -73.88 5.53
CA PHE A 10 19.54 -72.44 5.64
C PHE A 10 20.82 -71.65 5.37
N GLY A 11 20.87 -71.02 4.18
CA GLY A 11 21.88 -70.03 3.88
C GLY A 11 21.51 -68.69 4.53
N ALA A 12 22.35 -68.21 5.44
CA ALA A 12 22.23 -66.93 6.07
C ALA A 12 22.53 -65.78 5.02
N VAL A 13 21.52 -65.10 4.57
CA VAL A 13 21.68 -63.85 3.77
C VAL A 13 21.86 -62.73 4.76
N THR A 14 23.09 -62.26 4.94
CA THR A 14 23.41 -61.05 5.71
C THR A 14 23.10 -59.84 4.85
N ALA A 15 21.94 -59.23 5.03
CA ALA A 15 21.59 -57.95 4.39
C ALA A 15 22.37 -56.83 5.10
N VAL A 16 23.39 -56.30 4.44
CA VAL A 16 24.06 -55.05 4.82
C VAL A 16 23.11 -53.90 4.51
N MET A 17 22.38 -53.43 5.52
CA MET A 17 21.66 -52.15 5.44
C MET A 17 22.71 -51.02 5.51
N ALA A 18 23.14 -50.51 4.36
CA ALA A 18 23.85 -49.26 4.25
C ALA A 18 22.86 -48.14 4.58
N GLY A 19 22.92 -47.63 5.81
CA GLY A 19 22.14 -46.46 6.23
C GLY A 19 22.58 -45.26 5.45
N ILE A 20 21.75 -44.85 4.48
CA ILE A 20 21.87 -43.56 3.84
C ILE A 20 21.42 -42.53 4.89
N PHE A 21 22.38 -42.02 5.65
CA PHE A 21 22.18 -40.78 6.40
C PHE A 21 22.00 -39.65 5.38
N GLY A 22 20.78 -39.47 4.96
CA GLY A 22 20.40 -38.27 4.20
C GLY A 22 20.69 -37.06 5.07
N MET A 23 21.79 -36.36 4.80
CA MET A 23 22.01 -35.01 5.30
C MET A 23 20.89 -34.13 4.73
N SER A 24 19.81 -33.99 5.50
CA SER A 24 18.82 -32.96 5.25
C SER A 24 19.53 -31.64 5.43
N LEU A 25 19.97 -31.03 4.31
CA LEU A 25 20.39 -29.62 4.31
C LEU A 25 19.18 -28.83 4.85
N PRO A 26 19.36 -27.98 5.87
CA PRO A 26 18.27 -27.13 6.31
C PRO A 26 17.86 -26.29 5.11
N ALA A 27 16.65 -26.49 4.62
CA ALA A 27 16.05 -25.56 3.66
C ALA A 27 16.00 -24.21 4.37
N MET A 28 16.86 -23.29 3.96
CA MET A 28 16.79 -21.91 4.45
C MET A 28 15.44 -21.37 3.99
N ALA A 29 14.53 -21.23 4.95
CA ALA A 29 13.22 -20.65 4.67
C ALA A 29 13.46 -19.24 4.13
N GLU A 30 12.97 -18.97 2.92
CA GLU A 30 12.98 -17.64 2.34
C GLU A 30 12.15 -16.72 3.23
N SER A 31 12.74 -15.65 3.76
CA SER A 31 11.99 -14.65 4.51
C SER A 31 11.24 -13.74 3.56
N ILE A 32 9.99 -13.41 3.88
CA ILE A 32 9.17 -12.54 3.06
C ILE A 32 8.87 -11.27 3.86
N ILE A 33 9.22 -10.12 3.31
CA ILE A 33 8.82 -8.80 3.81
C ILE A 33 7.62 -8.36 2.99
N LYS A 34 6.52 -8.06 3.67
CA LYS A 34 5.27 -7.61 3.06
C LYS A 34 5.11 -6.12 3.24
N VAL A 35 5.00 -5.40 2.13
CA VAL A 35 4.74 -3.96 2.11
C VAL A 35 3.42 -3.72 1.41
N ASP A 36 2.62 -2.79 1.93
CA ASP A 36 1.36 -2.37 1.26
C ASP A 36 1.03 -0.93 1.66
N GLY A 37 0.34 -0.20 0.80
CA GLY A 37 -0.13 1.13 1.15
C GLY A 37 -0.25 2.09 -0.02
N SER A 38 0.37 3.26 0.12
CA SER A 38 0.25 4.40 -0.77
C SER A 38 0.73 4.12 -2.20
N SER A 39 -0.11 4.44 -3.19
CA SER A 39 0.27 4.40 -4.61
C SER A 39 1.33 5.45 -4.96
N THR A 40 1.40 6.55 -4.22
CA THR A 40 2.42 7.60 -4.39
C THR A 40 3.81 7.10 -4.00
N VAL A 41 3.91 6.30 -2.93
CA VAL A 41 5.17 5.76 -2.41
C VAL A 41 5.57 4.48 -3.12
N PHE A 42 4.61 3.74 -3.67
CA PHE A 42 4.80 2.44 -4.34
C PHE A 42 6.02 2.39 -5.29
N PRO A 43 6.22 3.32 -6.26
CA PRO A 43 7.35 3.22 -7.18
C PRO A 43 8.71 3.38 -6.49
N ILE A 44 8.77 4.11 -5.38
CA ILE A 44 9.99 4.26 -4.57
C ILE A 44 10.27 2.95 -3.84
N THR A 45 9.25 2.41 -3.18
CA THR A 45 9.36 1.14 -2.44
C THR A 45 9.69 -0.02 -3.36
N GLU A 46 9.09 -0.08 -4.56
CA GLU A 46 9.39 -1.12 -5.55
C GLU A 46 10.86 -1.08 -5.98
N ALA A 47 11.39 0.11 -6.30
CA ALA A 47 12.79 0.28 -6.66
C ALA A 47 13.74 -0.11 -5.51
N VAL A 48 13.43 0.30 -4.28
CA VAL A 48 14.23 -0.08 -3.09
C VAL A 48 14.15 -1.58 -2.84
N ALA A 49 12.97 -2.20 -2.97
CA ALA A 49 12.78 -3.64 -2.81
C ALA A 49 13.60 -4.43 -3.83
N GLU A 50 13.65 -3.97 -5.09
CA GLU A 50 14.47 -4.60 -6.14
C GLU A 50 15.97 -4.57 -5.76
N GLU A 51 16.49 -3.42 -5.36
CA GLU A 51 17.90 -3.29 -4.95
C GLU A 51 18.20 -4.09 -3.68
N PHE A 52 17.29 -4.08 -2.71
CA PHE A 52 17.44 -4.86 -1.48
C PHE A 52 17.53 -6.37 -1.77
N GLN A 53 16.67 -6.90 -2.64
CA GLN A 53 16.68 -8.32 -3.02
C GLN A 53 17.95 -8.72 -3.81
N LYS A 54 18.58 -7.78 -4.52
CA LYS A 54 19.90 -8.01 -5.15
C LYS A 54 20.98 -8.24 -4.09
N ALA A 55 20.91 -7.52 -2.97
CA ALA A 55 21.87 -7.63 -1.87
C ALA A 55 21.52 -8.77 -0.90
N GLN A 56 20.24 -9.08 -0.68
CA GLN A 56 19.74 -10.05 0.28
C GLN A 56 19.01 -11.20 -0.43
N LYS A 57 19.76 -12.15 -0.97
CA LYS A 57 19.27 -13.26 -1.82
C LYS A 57 18.24 -14.17 -1.16
N ASN A 58 18.23 -14.26 0.18
CA ASN A 58 17.34 -15.13 0.95
C ASN A 58 16.09 -14.39 1.46
N THR A 59 15.88 -13.15 1.02
CA THR A 59 14.74 -12.34 1.43
C THR A 59 13.97 -11.88 0.21
N LYS A 60 12.67 -12.14 0.20
CA LYS A 60 11.74 -11.65 -0.81
C LYS A 60 10.96 -10.47 -0.27
N VAL A 61 10.76 -9.45 -1.08
CA VAL A 61 9.89 -8.32 -0.76
C VAL A 61 8.70 -8.34 -1.70
N THR A 62 7.50 -8.22 -1.14
CA THR A 62 6.27 -8.05 -1.91
C THR A 62 5.70 -6.67 -1.63
N VAL A 63 5.36 -5.93 -2.68
CA VAL A 63 4.82 -4.57 -2.56
C VAL A 63 3.44 -4.54 -3.17
N GLY A 64 2.44 -4.13 -2.37
CA GLY A 64 1.05 -3.98 -2.79
C GLY A 64 0.59 -2.53 -2.73
N VAL A 65 -0.54 -2.25 -3.37
CA VAL A 65 -1.17 -0.92 -3.40
C VAL A 65 -2.62 -1.03 -2.98
N SER A 66 -2.94 -0.52 -1.78
CA SER A 66 -4.33 -0.42 -1.30
C SER A 66 -4.69 1.00 -0.82
N GLY A 67 -3.83 1.98 -1.15
CA GLY A 67 -3.90 3.34 -0.64
C GLY A 67 -3.40 3.44 0.81
N THR A 68 -3.05 4.65 1.26
CA THR A 68 -2.50 4.90 2.60
C THR A 68 -3.38 4.34 3.72
N GLY A 69 -4.68 4.63 3.68
CA GLY A 69 -5.61 4.12 4.71
C GLY A 69 -5.84 2.60 4.64
N GLY A 70 -5.76 1.99 3.45
CA GLY A 70 -5.79 0.54 3.26
C GLY A 70 -4.55 -0.13 3.85
N GLY A 71 -3.38 0.44 3.57
CA GLY A 71 -2.10 0.00 4.13
C GLY A 71 -2.09 0.02 5.66
N PHE A 72 -2.49 1.14 6.28
CA PHE A 72 -2.57 1.22 7.74
C PHE A 72 -3.50 0.19 8.37
N LYS A 73 -4.63 -0.10 7.72
CA LYS A 73 -5.54 -1.16 8.21
C LYS A 73 -4.90 -2.54 8.21
N LYS A 74 -4.18 -2.89 7.15
CA LYS A 74 -3.44 -4.16 7.05
C LYS A 74 -2.31 -4.21 8.06
N PHE A 75 -1.54 -3.13 8.15
CA PHE A 75 -0.42 -3.01 9.08
C PHE A 75 -0.86 -3.14 10.54
N CYS A 76 -1.90 -2.41 10.96
CA CYS A 76 -2.41 -2.49 12.33
C CYS A 76 -3.07 -3.85 12.66
N ARG A 77 -3.34 -4.71 11.66
CA ARG A 77 -3.74 -6.12 11.87
C ARG A 77 -2.57 -7.10 11.82
N GLY A 78 -1.34 -6.63 11.60
CA GLY A 78 -0.16 -7.47 11.48
C GLY A 78 -0.10 -8.27 10.17
N GLU A 79 -0.81 -7.84 9.13
CA GLU A 79 -0.82 -8.50 7.82
C GLU A 79 0.39 -8.11 6.97
N THR A 80 0.98 -6.93 7.24
CA THR A 80 2.18 -6.41 6.57
C THR A 80 3.22 -5.97 7.59
N ASP A 81 4.49 -5.98 7.16
CA ASP A 81 5.64 -5.57 7.96
C ASP A 81 5.90 -4.06 7.84
N ILE A 82 5.56 -3.49 6.68
CA ILE A 82 5.72 -2.06 6.36
C ILE A 82 4.43 -1.55 5.76
N SER A 83 4.06 -0.32 6.11
CA SER A 83 2.97 0.42 5.48
C SER A 83 3.51 1.66 4.79
N ASP A 84 3.33 1.71 3.47
CA ASP A 84 3.62 2.91 2.69
C ASP A 84 2.54 3.95 2.92
N ALA A 85 2.94 5.18 3.22
CA ALA A 85 2.01 6.25 3.52
C ALA A 85 2.44 7.58 2.88
N SER A 86 1.47 8.31 2.33
CA SER A 86 1.64 9.66 1.79
C SER A 86 1.11 10.74 2.74
N ARG A 87 0.77 10.36 3.96
CA ARG A 87 0.43 11.22 5.10
C ARG A 87 0.81 10.55 6.41
N PRO A 88 0.93 11.30 7.51
CA PRO A 88 1.08 10.71 8.84
C PRO A 88 -0.09 9.78 9.20
N ILE A 89 0.17 8.84 10.10
CA ILE A 89 -0.86 7.97 10.65
C ILE A 89 -1.87 8.80 11.46
N SER A 90 -3.16 8.59 11.22
CA SER A 90 -4.24 9.30 11.92
C SER A 90 -4.45 8.76 13.34
N LYS A 91 -5.08 9.57 14.21
CA LYS A 91 -5.42 9.17 15.59
C LYS A 91 -6.21 7.86 15.63
N LYS A 92 -7.18 7.69 14.72
CA LYS A 92 -8.00 6.47 14.62
C LYS A 92 -7.16 5.25 14.27
N GLU A 93 -6.21 5.39 13.36
CA GLU A 93 -5.31 4.30 12.94
C GLU A 93 -4.31 3.98 14.06
N MET A 94 -3.79 4.99 14.77
CA MET A 94 -2.97 4.78 15.96
C MET A 94 -3.68 3.97 17.02
N ASP A 95 -4.97 4.27 17.28
CA ASP A 95 -5.77 3.54 18.25
C ASP A 95 -5.99 2.08 17.82
N LEU A 96 -6.23 1.81 16.52
CA LEU A 96 -6.32 0.44 15.97
C LEU A 96 -5.01 -0.35 16.16
N CYS A 97 -3.86 0.24 15.83
CA CYS A 97 -2.57 -0.39 16.06
C CYS A 97 -2.34 -0.69 17.55
N LYS A 98 -2.67 0.26 18.42
CA LYS A 98 -2.54 0.11 19.88
C LYS A 98 -3.40 -1.03 20.42
N GLU A 99 -4.66 -1.12 20.00
CA GLU A 99 -5.58 -2.20 20.38
C GLU A 99 -5.06 -3.57 19.95
N ALA A 100 -4.43 -3.64 18.78
CA ALA A 100 -3.80 -4.87 18.27
C ALA A 100 -2.40 -5.14 18.84
N GLY A 101 -1.86 -4.26 19.70
CA GLY A 101 -0.51 -4.41 20.27
C GLY A 101 0.62 -4.15 19.27
N ILE A 102 0.33 -3.59 18.10
CA ILE A 102 1.32 -3.28 17.07
C ILE A 102 2.06 -1.98 17.45
N LYS A 103 3.36 -2.09 17.54
CA LYS A 103 4.27 -0.95 17.71
C LYS A 103 4.93 -0.65 16.36
N TYR A 104 5.11 0.61 16.07
CA TYR A 104 5.71 1.07 14.81
C TYR A 104 6.66 2.23 15.04
N ILE A 105 7.48 2.47 14.04
CA ILE A 105 8.29 3.69 13.88
C ILE A 105 7.88 4.35 12.57
N GLU A 106 7.88 5.67 12.52
CA GLU A 106 7.65 6.45 11.32
C GLU A 106 8.99 6.89 10.75
N LEU A 107 9.21 6.62 9.47
CA LEU A 107 10.43 6.96 8.75
C LEU A 107 10.06 7.88 7.57
N PRO A 108 10.24 9.20 7.69
CA PRO A 108 10.08 10.10 6.55
C PRO A 108 11.14 9.79 5.48
N VAL A 109 10.70 9.54 4.24
CA VAL A 109 11.60 9.18 3.12
C VAL A 109 11.73 10.29 2.10
N ALA A 110 10.69 11.12 1.92
CA ALA A 110 10.68 12.25 0.98
C ALA A 110 9.56 13.24 1.34
N PHE A 111 9.64 14.44 0.76
CA PHE A 111 8.52 15.38 0.74
C PHE A 111 7.83 15.28 -0.62
N ASP A 112 6.50 15.21 -0.60
CA ASP A 112 5.66 15.32 -1.78
C ASP A 112 4.91 16.64 -1.75
N ALA A 113 4.78 17.30 -2.90
CA ALA A 113 4.10 18.58 -3.02
C ALA A 113 2.89 18.46 -3.94
N LEU A 114 1.71 18.76 -3.41
CA LEU A 114 0.49 18.84 -4.20
C LEU A 114 0.34 20.24 -4.79
N THR A 115 0.21 20.30 -6.11
CA THR A 115 -0.02 21.56 -6.83
C THR A 115 -1.39 21.55 -7.50
N VAL A 116 -2.16 22.62 -7.28
CA VAL A 116 -3.38 22.87 -8.04
C VAL A 116 -3.03 23.61 -9.32
N VAL A 117 -3.44 23.07 -10.46
CA VAL A 117 -3.15 23.64 -11.77
C VAL A 117 -4.43 23.99 -12.51
N VAL A 118 -4.36 24.98 -13.38
CA VAL A 118 -5.45 25.36 -14.26
C VAL A 118 -5.02 25.22 -15.72
N ASN A 119 -6.00 25.12 -16.63
CA ASN A 119 -5.73 25.08 -18.05
C ASN A 119 -4.95 26.34 -18.48
N PRO A 120 -3.93 26.27 -19.36
CA PRO A 120 -3.16 27.43 -19.83
C PRO A 120 -4.02 28.53 -20.48
N LYS A 121 -5.20 28.20 -20.98
CA LYS A 121 -6.16 29.20 -21.51
C LYS A 121 -6.89 29.97 -20.41
N ASN A 122 -6.83 29.49 -19.16
CA ASN A 122 -7.34 30.22 -18.01
C ASN A 122 -6.32 31.30 -17.62
N ASN A 123 -6.47 32.48 -18.14
CA ASN A 123 -5.55 33.60 -17.93
C ASN A 123 -6.07 34.62 -16.92
N TRP A 124 -7.26 34.41 -16.35
CA TRP A 124 -7.89 35.29 -15.37
C TRP A 124 -7.61 34.92 -13.92
N ILE A 125 -7.26 33.68 -13.62
CA ILE A 125 -6.88 33.25 -12.28
C ILE A 125 -5.35 33.35 -12.13
N LYS A 126 -4.91 34.09 -11.12
CA LYS A 126 -3.49 34.21 -10.73
C LYS A 126 -3.17 33.46 -9.47
N SER A 127 -4.15 33.36 -8.58
CA SER A 127 -4.09 32.62 -7.32
C SER A 127 -5.49 32.20 -6.90
N MET A 128 -5.59 31.22 -6.03
CA MET A 128 -6.81 30.80 -5.36
C MET A 128 -6.59 30.70 -3.88
N THR A 129 -7.60 31.00 -3.10
CA THR A 129 -7.59 30.72 -1.65
C THR A 129 -8.05 29.29 -1.37
N VAL A 130 -7.77 28.81 -0.16
CA VAL A 130 -8.26 27.51 0.30
C VAL A 130 -9.80 27.49 0.35
N GLU A 131 -10.41 28.62 0.73
CA GLU A 131 -11.87 28.76 0.76
C GLU A 131 -12.50 28.67 -0.64
N GLU A 132 -11.86 29.23 -1.66
CA GLU A 132 -12.32 29.11 -3.05
C GLU A 132 -12.17 27.66 -3.53
N LEU A 133 -11.08 26.98 -3.21
CA LEU A 133 -10.90 25.56 -3.50
C LEU A 133 -11.95 24.70 -2.76
N LYS A 134 -12.20 24.97 -1.47
CA LYS A 134 -13.23 24.31 -0.71
C LYS A 134 -14.60 24.46 -1.36
N LYS A 135 -14.98 25.68 -1.73
CA LYS A 135 -16.25 25.99 -2.39
C LYS A 135 -16.45 25.24 -3.70
N MET A 136 -15.35 24.88 -4.40
CA MET A 136 -15.41 24.05 -5.61
C MET A 136 -15.56 22.57 -5.33
N TRP A 137 -14.89 22.07 -4.27
CA TRP A 137 -14.67 20.64 -4.06
C TRP A 137 -15.50 20.03 -2.92
N GLU A 138 -16.10 20.83 -2.03
CA GLU A 138 -16.92 20.29 -0.93
C GLU A 138 -18.15 19.52 -1.45
N PRO A 139 -18.66 18.53 -0.71
CA PRO A 139 -19.83 17.76 -1.11
C PRO A 139 -21.07 18.63 -1.42
N GLU A 140 -21.24 19.73 -0.71
CA GLU A 140 -22.35 20.68 -0.83
C GLU A 140 -22.33 21.45 -2.15
N ALA A 141 -21.20 21.49 -2.85
CA ALA A 141 -21.02 22.12 -4.16
C ALA A 141 -21.66 21.31 -5.29
N GLN A 142 -21.93 20.02 -5.07
CA GLN A 142 -22.49 19.12 -6.07
C GLN A 142 -23.81 19.66 -6.65
N GLY A 143 -23.85 19.77 -7.98
CA GLY A 143 -25.01 20.29 -8.72
C GLY A 143 -25.29 21.79 -8.52
N LYS A 144 -24.51 22.51 -7.70
CA LYS A 144 -24.71 23.93 -7.38
C LYS A 144 -23.61 24.81 -7.95
N VAL A 145 -22.36 24.45 -7.74
CA VAL A 145 -21.20 25.21 -8.21
C VAL A 145 -20.76 24.64 -9.56
N MET A 146 -21.34 25.16 -10.62
CA MET A 146 -21.15 24.65 -11.99
C MET A 146 -20.32 25.56 -12.87
N LYS A 147 -20.09 26.80 -12.43
CA LYS A 147 -19.38 27.85 -13.17
C LYS A 147 -18.32 28.50 -12.30
N TRP A 148 -17.32 29.08 -12.92
CA TRP A 148 -16.30 29.84 -12.22
C TRP A 148 -16.87 31.02 -11.44
N SER A 149 -17.90 31.70 -12.01
CA SER A 149 -18.62 32.77 -11.32
C SER A 149 -19.41 32.35 -10.09
N ASP A 150 -19.75 31.07 -9.96
CA ASP A 150 -20.42 30.55 -8.75
C ASP A 150 -19.43 30.45 -7.56
N VAL A 151 -18.15 30.31 -7.85
CA VAL A 151 -17.09 30.32 -6.85
C VAL A 151 -16.76 31.75 -6.43
N ASN A 152 -16.43 32.58 -7.40
CA ASN A 152 -16.10 33.99 -7.20
C ASN A 152 -16.77 34.84 -8.29
N PRO A 153 -17.67 35.78 -7.93
CA PRO A 153 -18.41 36.61 -8.87
C PRO A 153 -17.54 37.45 -9.82
N MET A 154 -16.27 37.67 -9.46
CA MET A 154 -15.31 38.37 -10.31
C MET A 154 -14.76 37.50 -11.45
N TRP A 155 -14.98 36.19 -11.40
CA TRP A 155 -14.53 35.28 -12.43
C TRP A 155 -15.56 35.14 -13.57
N PRO A 156 -15.12 34.66 -14.75
CA PRO A 156 -16.01 34.55 -15.90
C PRO A 156 -17.18 33.59 -15.67
N ASN A 157 -18.33 33.90 -16.24
CA ASN A 157 -19.48 33.01 -16.27
C ASN A 157 -19.26 31.86 -17.28
N GLN A 158 -18.28 31.03 -17.02
CA GLN A 158 -17.90 29.89 -17.83
C GLN A 158 -18.02 28.59 -17.01
N LYS A 159 -18.25 27.46 -17.70
CA LYS A 159 -18.37 26.17 -17.09
C LYS A 159 -17.12 25.84 -16.29
N LEU A 160 -17.30 25.42 -15.03
CA LEU A 160 -16.28 24.83 -14.20
C LEU A 160 -16.20 23.33 -14.51
N THR A 161 -15.01 22.85 -14.77
CA THR A 161 -14.74 21.41 -14.92
C THR A 161 -13.56 21.06 -14.03
N LEU A 162 -13.77 20.13 -13.13
CA LEU A 162 -12.78 19.71 -12.15
C LEU A 162 -12.15 18.37 -12.57
N PHE A 163 -10.87 18.25 -12.31
CA PHE A 163 -10.10 17.03 -12.49
C PHE A 163 -9.28 16.79 -11.23
N GLY A 164 -9.24 15.56 -10.78
CA GLY A 164 -8.48 15.19 -9.60
C GLY A 164 -8.08 13.74 -9.61
N PRO A 165 -7.22 13.34 -8.67
CA PRO A 165 -6.88 11.93 -8.48
C PRO A 165 -8.11 11.11 -8.11
N GLY A 166 -8.08 9.81 -8.41
CA GLY A 166 -9.13 8.87 -8.03
C GLY A 166 -9.23 8.66 -6.52
N ALA A 167 -10.37 8.12 -6.07
CA ALA A 167 -10.68 7.89 -4.66
C ALA A 167 -9.73 6.92 -3.94
N ASP A 168 -8.90 6.18 -4.68
CA ASP A 168 -7.89 5.28 -4.13
C ASP A 168 -6.51 5.93 -3.98
N SER A 169 -6.39 7.20 -4.38
CA SER A 169 -5.15 7.97 -4.31
C SER A 169 -4.97 8.63 -2.96
N GLY A 170 -3.79 8.48 -2.35
CA GLY A 170 -3.42 9.24 -1.16
C GLY A 170 -3.38 10.76 -1.38
N THR A 171 -3.14 11.19 -2.64
CA THR A 171 -3.24 12.60 -3.03
C THR A 171 -4.68 13.10 -2.90
N PHE A 172 -5.68 12.28 -3.27
CA PHE A 172 -7.09 12.61 -3.08
C PHE A 172 -7.45 12.70 -1.59
N ASP A 173 -6.99 11.75 -0.79
CA ASP A 173 -7.21 11.74 0.66
C ASP A 173 -6.64 13.02 1.29
N TYR A 174 -5.37 13.34 0.99
CA TYR A 174 -4.71 14.53 1.52
C TYR A 174 -5.38 15.84 1.06
N PHE A 175 -5.69 15.96 -0.24
CA PHE A 175 -6.34 17.14 -0.78
C PHE A 175 -7.69 17.39 -0.11
N THR A 176 -8.54 16.36 -0.01
CA THR A 176 -9.86 16.50 0.58
C THR A 176 -9.80 16.79 2.07
N ASP A 177 -8.84 16.24 2.80
CA ASP A 177 -8.63 16.59 4.19
C ASP A 177 -8.17 18.04 4.35
N ALA A 178 -7.16 18.46 3.58
CA ALA A 178 -6.61 19.81 3.65
C ALA A 178 -7.60 20.91 3.27
N ILE A 179 -8.46 20.65 2.27
CA ILE A 179 -9.40 21.64 1.73
C ILE A 179 -10.76 21.58 2.43
N ASN A 180 -11.29 20.37 2.64
CA ASN A 180 -12.64 20.16 3.17
C ASN A 180 -12.66 19.77 4.65
N GLY A 181 -11.48 19.53 5.25
CA GLY A 181 -11.34 19.15 6.66
C GLY A 181 -11.72 17.70 6.95
N LYS A 182 -11.85 16.86 5.90
CA LYS A 182 -12.17 15.44 6.04
C LYS A 182 -11.72 14.68 4.80
N GLU A 183 -10.95 13.61 5.01
CA GLU A 183 -10.58 12.69 3.94
C GLU A 183 -11.79 12.18 3.16
N LYS A 184 -11.65 12.12 1.84
CA LYS A 184 -12.66 11.63 0.90
C LYS A 184 -13.97 12.42 0.86
N ALA A 185 -14.07 13.51 1.60
CA ALA A 185 -15.21 14.41 1.48
C ALA A 185 -15.05 15.27 0.23
N SER A 186 -15.76 14.93 -0.83
CA SER A 186 -15.73 15.62 -2.11
C SER A 186 -17.06 15.47 -2.83
N ARG A 187 -17.36 16.40 -3.73
CA ARG A 187 -18.45 16.25 -4.70
C ARG A 187 -18.16 15.08 -5.64
N GLY A 188 -19.20 14.50 -6.24
CA GLY A 188 -19.12 13.34 -7.12
C GLY A 188 -19.47 13.59 -8.59
N ASP A 189 -19.66 14.86 -9.01
CA ASP A 189 -20.05 15.28 -10.36
C ASP A 189 -18.96 16.03 -11.12
#